data_d01be9841625204dc16b59c88910f52b
#
_entry.id   d01be9841625204dc16b59c88910f52b
#
_cell.length_a   1.000
_cell.length_b   1.000
_cell.length_c   1.000
_cell.angle_alpha   90.00
_cell.angle_beta   90.00
_cell.angle_gamma   90.00
#
_symmetry.space_group_name_H-M   'P 1'
#
loop_
_entity.id
_entity.type
_entity.pdbx_description
1 polymer ?
#
loop_
_entity_poly.entity_id
_entity_poly.type
_entity_poly.pdbx_seq_one_letter_code
_entity_poly.pdbx_strand_id
1 'polypeptide(L)'
;MKFDMNIKTKLTVSIGVLVAMIVLLVSLSVTNLQILTATEPDSPAAEPGMNRALTWIMIIGGICICIGLWILFKIPNSINSPFKSLVKGILEIANHNYDAKLDLRGDKELEEVSKNFNRMAKRLKDYHNSTISDLMASKRYLETIINSINEPIVGLDNEQIILFINNEALNILNLKREDVIRKSAQEIAMRNDLLRRLICGMWEDKKKEQEAPKSKRESLKIYADNKESYFQVKYMEITMRGNDGVTMEKRGDVIMLKNVTEFQELDTAKTTFISTVSHELKTPISAIMMSLQRLEDKRVGGLNPEQEELSRSIKENSERLLSITGELLNMTQVESGKLQLKPKITKPIELIDYAIKANRVQAEKFGIQVEVDYPEKIGKLFVDSEKIAWVLTNLLSNAVRYSSEAGRVVIGARQQDDNHIAMFVQDFGKGIDPRYHESIFEHYFRVPGTKVQGTGLGLSISRDFVEAHGGTLTVDSELGKGSVFTMVLPC
;
A
#
# COMPACT_ATOMS: atom_id res chain seq x y z
N MET A 1 60.89 41.84 -29.20
CA MET A 1 61.09 40.45 -28.84
C MET A 1 60.95 40.33 -27.28
N LYS A 2 59.71 40.02 -26.78
CA LYS A 2 59.53 39.78 -25.33
C LYS A 2 59.96 38.32 -25.07
N PHE A 3 61.12 38.17 -24.41
CA PHE A 3 61.50 36.85 -23.89
C PHE A 3 60.50 36.47 -22.80
N ASP A 4 59.62 35.57 -23.13
CA ASP A 4 58.72 34.92 -22.17
C ASP A 4 59.56 33.99 -21.29
N MET A 5 60.12 34.56 -20.23
CA MET A 5 60.92 33.82 -19.24
C MET A 5 59.97 33.28 -18.14
N ASN A 6 60.17 32.02 -17.83
CA ASN A 6 59.48 31.30 -16.73
C ASN A 6 59.68 32.03 -15.39
N ILE A 7 58.70 31.98 -14.44
CA ILE A 7 58.78 32.60 -13.09
C ILE A 7 60.10 32.22 -12.40
N LYS A 8 60.45 30.92 -12.48
CA LYS A 8 61.69 30.39 -11.93
C LYS A 8 62.92 31.06 -12.56
N THR A 9 62.92 31.21 -13.89
CA THR A 9 64.02 31.83 -14.63
C THR A 9 64.14 33.34 -14.32
N LYS A 10 62.98 34.04 -14.25
CA LYS A 10 62.96 35.47 -13.85
C LYS A 10 63.52 35.68 -12.46
N LEU A 11 63.13 34.82 -11.51
CA LEU A 11 63.62 34.89 -10.14
C LEU A 11 65.14 34.59 -10.06
N THR A 12 65.56 33.51 -10.77
CA THR A 12 66.96 33.09 -10.79
C THR A 12 67.87 34.18 -11.44
N VAL A 13 67.44 34.76 -12.57
CA VAL A 13 68.15 35.83 -13.26
C VAL A 13 68.22 37.10 -12.36
N SER A 14 67.08 37.47 -11.74
CA SER A 14 67.05 38.66 -10.86
C SER A 14 67.97 38.49 -9.63
N ILE A 15 67.95 37.31 -9.02
CA ILE A 15 68.91 37.01 -7.90
C ILE A 15 70.34 36.96 -8.39
N GLY A 16 70.55 36.33 -9.59
CA GLY A 16 71.89 36.27 -10.19
C GLY A 16 72.45 37.62 -10.52
N VAL A 17 71.66 38.55 -11.06
CA VAL A 17 72.04 39.93 -11.33
C VAL A 17 72.40 40.67 -10.02
N LEU A 18 71.57 40.50 -8.96
CA LEU A 18 71.79 41.11 -7.67
C LEU A 18 73.11 40.63 -7.04
N VAL A 19 73.35 39.29 -7.06
CA VAL A 19 74.58 38.68 -6.57
C VAL A 19 75.82 39.18 -7.37
N ALA A 20 75.72 39.19 -8.71
CA ALA A 20 76.83 39.70 -9.57
C ALA A 20 77.16 41.17 -9.30
N MET A 21 76.14 41.99 -9.06
CA MET A 21 76.34 43.40 -8.71
C MET A 21 76.98 43.58 -7.31
N ILE A 22 76.56 42.75 -6.34
CA ILE A 22 77.18 42.77 -5.02
C ILE A 22 78.68 42.35 -5.12
N VAL A 23 78.96 41.30 -5.88
CA VAL A 23 80.37 40.87 -6.11
C VAL A 23 81.18 41.92 -6.82
N LEU A 24 80.57 42.59 -7.84
CA LEU A 24 81.27 43.69 -8.54
C LEU A 24 81.59 44.88 -7.58
N LEU A 25 80.60 45.24 -6.73
CA LEU A 25 80.76 46.30 -5.74
C LEU A 25 81.84 45.98 -4.72
N VAL A 26 81.82 44.73 -4.20
CA VAL A 26 82.87 44.27 -3.28
C VAL A 26 84.28 44.24 -3.92
N SER A 27 84.31 43.70 -5.19
CA SER A 27 85.58 43.69 -5.94
C SER A 27 86.17 45.09 -6.18
N LEU A 28 85.27 46.02 -6.60
CA LEU A 28 85.68 47.41 -6.79
C LEU A 28 86.15 48.10 -5.49
N SER A 29 85.44 47.82 -4.38
CA SER A 29 85.79 48.30 -3.05
C SER A 29 87.14 47.76 -2.59
N VAL A 30 87.43 46.46 -2.79
CA VAL A 30 88.66 45.80 -2.45
C VAL A 30 89.82 46.35 -3.32
N THR A 31 89.63 46.51 -4.64
CA THR A 31 90.63 47.06 -5.52
C THR A 31 90.94 48.55 -5.20
N ASN A 32 89.93 49.32 -4.87
CA ASN A 32 90.16 50.70 -4.38
C ASN A 32 90.90 50.75 -3.03
N LEU A 33 90.62 49.85 -2.10
CA LEU A 33 91.33 49.72 -0.82
C LEU A 33 92.79 49.32 -1.06
N GLN A 34 93.06 48.42 -2.00
CA GLN A 34 94.42 48.02 -2.38
C GLN A 34 95.22 49.18 -3.03
N ILE A 35 94.55 49.97 -3.87
CA ILE A 35 95.15 51.17 -4.45
C ILE A 35 95.43 52.19 -3.36
N LEU A 36 94.58 52.38 -2.39
CA LEU A 36 94.76 53.30 -1.24
C LEU A 36 95.87 52.85 -0.31
N THR A 37 96.09 51.54 -0.11
CA THR A 37 97.16 50.99 0.71
C THR A 37 98.52 50.94 -0.01
N ALA A 38 98.53 51.02 -1.34
CA ALA A 38 99.72 50.96 -2.17
C ALA A 38 100.34 52.37 -2.53
N THR A 39 99.57 53.44 -2.32
CA THR A 39 100.06 54.85 -2.53
C THR A 39 100.59 55.44 -1.27
N GLU A 40 101.85 55.93 -1.32
CA GLU A 40 102.45 56.66 -0.19
C GLU A 40 101.62 57.90 0.11
N PRO A 41 101.45 58.25 1.42
CA PRO A 41 100.52 59.30 1.86
C PRO A 41 100.78 60.75 1.39
N ASP A 42 101.97 61.03 0.84
CA ASP A 42 102.44 62.40 0.55
C ASP A 42 102.59 62.74 -0.96
N SER A 43 102.01 62.02 -1.93
CA SER A 43 102.11 62.38 -3.32
C SER A 43 100.89 63.23 -3.82
N PRO A 44 101.17 64.41 -4.49
CA PRO A 44 100.05 65.31 -4.94
C PRO A 44 99.18 64.77 -6.01
N ALA A 45 99.39 63.51 -6.45
CA ALA A 45 98.56 62.84 -7.42
C ALA A 45 97.49 61.91 -6.83
N ALA A 46 97.41 61.69 -5.51
CA ALA A 46 96.55 60.77 -4.85
C ALA A 46 95.11 61.31 -4.65
N GLU A 47 94.90 62.60 -4.45
CA GLU A 47 93.61 63.21 -4.19
C GLU A 47 92.59 63.14 -5.40
N PRO A 48 92.97 63.43 -6.65
CA PRO A 48 91.96 63.30 -7.77
C PRO A 48 91.60 61.91 -8.11
N GLY A 49 92.46 60.89 -7.84
CA GLY A 49 92.15 59.47 -8.08
C GLY A 49 91.22 58.92 -7.02
N MET A 50 91.38 59.28 -5.77
CA MET A 50 90.52 58.84 -4.64
C MET A 50 89.11 59.40 -4.77
N ASN A 51 88.97 60.68 -5.13
CA ASN A 51 87.64 61.27 -5.34
C ASN A 51 86.87 60.65 -6.55
N ARG A 52 87.56 60.28 -7.61
CA ARG A 52 86.97 59.56 -8.73
C ARG A 52 86.51 58.13 -8.36
N ALA A 53 87.31 57.41 -7.60
CA ALA A 53 87.00 56.07 -7.14
C ALA A 53 85.79 56.07 -6.20
N LEU A 54 85.74 56.98 -5.23
CA LEU A 54 84.61 57.17 -4.35
C LEU A 54 83.36 57.58 -5.08
N THR A 55 83.47 58.45 -6.08
CA THR A 55 82.26 58.77 -6.95
C THR A 55 81.78 57.61 -7.73
N TRP A 56 82.58 56.72 -8.30
CA TRP A 56 82.17 55.52 -8.98
C TRP A 56 81.56 54.51 -8.06
N ILE A 57 82.05 54.29 -6.84
CA ILE A 57 81.48 53.43 -5.81
C ILE A 57 80.10 53.94 -5.41
N MET A 58 79.95 55.27 -5.20
CA MET A 58 78.65 55.85 -4.86
C MET A 58 77.64 55.72 -5.99
N ILE A 59 78.06 55.94 -7.24
CA ILE A 59 77.17 55.77 -8.42
C ILE A 59 76.72 54.30 -8.60
N ILE A 60 77.62 53.35 -8.54
CA ILE A 60 77.36 51.94 -8.70
C ILE A 60 76.50 51.43 -7.50
N GLY A 61 76.84 51.87 -6.26
CA GLY A 61 76.04 51.57 -5.10
C GLY A 61 74.63 52.10 -5.19
N GLY A 62 74.47 53.34 -5.66
CA GLY A 62 73.12 53.90 -5.91
C GLY A 62 72.35 53.14 -6.94
N ILE A 63 73.01 52.75 -8.06
CA ILE A 63 72.36 51.89 -9.08
C ILE A 63 71.94 50.52 -8.50
N CYS A 64 72.82 49.90 -7.69
CA CYS A 64 72.53 48.65 -7.01
C CYS A 64 71.35 48.77 -6.09
N ILE A 65 71.22 49.80 -5.33
CA ILE A 65 70.11 50.07 -4.40
C ILE A 65 68.86 50.28 -5.23
N CYS A 66 68.84 51.04 -6.32
CA CYS A 66 67.73 51.28 -7.18
C CYS A 66 67.22 49.99 -7.84
N ILE A 67 68.12 49.12 -8.32
CA ILE A 67 67.78 47.86 -8.91
C ILE A 67 67.25 46.89 -7.85
N GLY A 68 67.87 46.85 -6.64
CA GLY A 68 67.43 46.07 -5.50
C GLY A 68 66.00 46.43 -5.09
N LEU A 69 65.73 47.73 -4.95
CA LEU A 69 64.36 48.22 -4.66
C LEU A 69 63.38 47.88 -5.76
N TRP A 70 63.77 48.03 -7.01
CA TRP A 70 62.91 47.63 -8.15
C TRP A 70 62.56 46.12 -8.16
N ILE A 71 63.54 45.28 -7.87
CA ILE A 71 63.34 43.82 -7.73
C ILE A 71 62.39 43.53 -6.57
N LEU A 72 62.62 44.18 -5.40
CA LEU A 72 61.88 43.98 -4.16
C LEU A 72 60.42 44.38 -4.29
N PHE A 73 60.08 45.38 -5.09
CA PHE A 73 58.66 45.77 -5.36
C PHE A 73 58.02 45.03 -6.51
N LYS A 74 58.76 44.70 -7.57
CA LYS A 74 58.20 44.10 -8.79
C LYS A 74 57.95 42.59 -8.65
N ILE A 75 58.77 41.80 -8.02
CA ILE A 75 58.70 40.37 -7.88
C ILE A 75 57.53 39.97 -6.99
N PRO A 76 57.32 40.47 -5.78
CA PRO A 76 56.19 40.14 -4.95
C PRO A 76 54.87 40.45 -5.60
N ASN A 77 54.75 41.57 -6.31
CA ASN A 77 53.49 41.92 -7.01
C ASN A 77 53.19 41.00 -8.20
N SER A 78 54.20 40.49 -8.91
CA SER A 78 53.99 39.57 -10.01
C SER A 78 53.53 38.17 -9.61
N ILE A 79 53.82 37.80 -8.33
CA ILE A 79 53.41 36.50 -7.76
C ILE A 79 52.13 36.63 -6.91
N ASN A 80 52.03 37.63 -6.08
CA ASN A 80 50.93 37.79 -5.12
C ASN A 80 49.60 38.11 -5.80
N SER A 81 49.60 38.89 -6.88
CA SER A 81 48.37 39.26 -7.58
C SER A 81 47.69 38.05 -8.26
N PRO A 82 48.40 37.21 -9.06
CA PRO A 82 47.80 35.99 -9.63
C PRO A 82 47.32 35.00 -8.56
N PHE A 83 48.07 34.86 -7.45
CA PHE A 83 47.72 33.97 -6.37
C PHE A 83 46.43 34.40 -5.64
N LYS A 84 46.27 35.69 -5.36
CA LYS A 84 45.02 36.24 -4.82
C LYS A 84 43.83 36.02 -5.75
N SER A 85 44.02 36.17 -7.06
CA SER A 85 42.99 35.92 -8.04
C SER A 85 42.59 34.45 -8.09
N LEU A 86 43.56 33.53 -7.96
CA LEU A 86 43.31 32.09 -7.90
C LEU A 86 42.50 31.73 -6.65
N VAL A 87 42.93 32.25 -5.46
CA VAL A 87 42.20 32.02 -4.20
C VAL A 87 40.75 32.54 -4.28
N LYS A 88 40.57 33.75 -4.84
CA LYS A 88 39.23 34.31 -5.06
C LYS A 88 38.42 33.44 -5.99
N GLY A 89 38.97 32.96 -7.10
CA GLY A 89 38.28 32.06 -8.01
C GLY A 89 37.86 30.76 -7.36
N ILE A 90 38.72 30.16 -6.51
CA ILE A 90 38.37 28.94 -5.77
C ILE A 90 37.23 29.20 -4.76
N LEU A 91 37.23 30.33 -4.07
CA LEU A 91 36.16 30.73 -3.16
C LEU A 91 34.81 30.92 -3.89
N GLU A 92 34.85 31.51 -5.07
CA GLU A 92 33.65 31.65 -5.91
C GLU A 92 33.06 30.27 -6.26
N ILE A 93 33.91 29.30 -6.65
CA ILE A 93 33.45 27.92 -6.94
C ILE A 93 32.90 27.27 -5.65
N ALA A 94 33.55 27.44 -4.51
CA ALA A 94 33.06 26.91 -3.23
C ALA A 94 31.70 27.49 -2.84
N ASN A 95 31.39 28.71 -3.25
CA ASN A 95 30.11 29.37 -3.08
C ASN A 95 29.11 29.04 -4.22
N HIS A 96 29.34 27.96 -4.97
CA HIS A 96 28.50 27.50 -6.08
C HIS A 96 28.44 28.42 -7.30
N ASN A 97 29.32 29.44 -7.39
CA ASN A 97 29.46 30.28 -8.57
C ASN A 97 30.43 29.65 -9.58
N TYR A 98 29.93 28.73 -10.38
CA TYR A 98 30.73 28.01 -11.40
C TYR A 98 30.98 28.83 -12.66
N ASP A 99 30.41 30.04 -12.80
CA ASP A 99 30.66 30.95 -13.91
C ASP A 99 31.93 31.80 -13.73
N ALA A 100 32.57 31.68 -12.57
CA ALA A 100 33.82 32.36 -12.29
C ALA A 100 34.90 31.95 -13.32
N LYS A 101 35.45 32.94 -14.04
CA LYS A 101 36.55 32.75 -14.97
C LYS A 101 37.82 33.34 -14.40
N LEU A 102 38.88 32.58 -14.45
CA LEU A 102 40.22 33.00 -14.08
C LEU A 102 40.99 33.41 -15.35
N ASP A 103 41.52 34.63 -15.40
CA ASP A 103 42.36 35.14 -16.46
C ASP A 103 43.70 35.58 -15.87
N LEU A 104 44.65 34.66 -15.79
CA LEU A 104 46.00 34.91 -15.31
C LEU A 104 46.91 35.08 -16.54
N ARG A 105 47.25 36.34 -16.83
CA ARG A 105 48.11 36.67 -17.99
C ARG A 105 49.56 36.85 -17.52
N GLY A 106 50.51 36.40 -18.31
CA GLY A 106 51.90 36.72 -18.17
C GLY A 106 52.86 35.56 -18.35
N ASP A 107 52.79 34.53 -17.62
CA ASP A 107 53.71 33.38 -17.70
C ASP A 107 52.98 32.12 -18.15
N LYS A 108 53.67 31.23 -18.91
CA LYS A 108 53.05 29.99 -19.43
C LYS A 108 52.43 29.11 -18.35
N GLU A 109 53.07 29.02 -17.20
CA GLU A 109 52.55 28.23 -16.06
C GLU A 109 51.27 28.83 -15.51
N LEU A 110 51.16 30.17 -15.40
CA LEU A 110 49.96 30.85 -14.90
C LEU A 110 48.79 30.71 -15.92
N GLU A 111 49.08 30.75 -17.22
CA GLU A 111 48.07 30.48 -18.26
C GLU A 111 47.59 29.03 -18.20
N GLU A 112 48.50 28.05 -17.90
CA GLU A 112 48.12 26.67 -17.81
C GLU A 112 47.21 26.44 -16.57
N VAL A 113 47.56 27.04 -15.43
CA VAL A 113 46.73 27.03 -14.20
C VAL A 113 45.35 27.63 -14.50
N SER A 114 45.31 28.77 -15.19
CA SER A 114 44.08 29.44 -15.58
C SER A 114 43.20 28.54 -16.49
N LYS A 115 43.80 27.89 -17.50
CA LYS A 115 43.09 26.94 -18.39
C LYS A 115 42.54 25.74 -17.63
N ASN A 116 43.34 25.15 -16.73
CA ASN A 116 42.91 23.99 -15.97
C ASN A 116 41.82 24.36 -14.96
N PHE A 117 41.93 25.51 -14.29
CA PHE A 117 40.87 26.04 -13.42
C PHE A 117 39.54 26.23 -14.17
N ASN A 118 39.61 26.95 -15.31
CA ASN A 118 38.40 27.20 -16.13
C ASN A 118 37.78 25.92 -16.66
N ARG A 119 38.61 24.90 -16.99
CA ARG A 119 38.13 23.58 -17.41
C ARG A 119 37.42 22.84 -16.25
N MET A 120 38.01 22.92 -15.04
CA MET A 120 37.41 22.37 -13.83
C MET A 120 36.06 23.04 -13.50
N ALA A 121 36.04 24.39 -13.50
CA ALA A 121 34.82 25.17 -13.26
C ALA A 121 33.71 24.81 -14.24
N LYS A 122 34.04 24.68 -15.54
CA LYS A 122 33.09 24.24 -16.56
C LYS A 122 32.58 22.85 -16.29
N ARG A 123 33.43 21.87 -15.99
CA ARG A 123 32.99 20.50 -15.67
C ARG A 123 32.09 20.44 -14.44
N LEU A 124 32.37 21.19 -13.39
CA LEU A 124 31.55 21.31 -12.20
C LEU A 124 30.17 21.91 -12.53
N LYS A 125 30.13 22.94 -13.38
CA LYS A 125 28.87 23.53 -13.86
C LYS A 125 28.05 22.53 -14.65
N ASP A 126 28.66 21.83 -15.62
CA ASP A 126 28.00 20.84 -16.46
C ASP A 126 27.46 19.68 -15.59
N TYR A 127 28.24 19.19 -14.61
CA TYR A 127 27.81 18.14 -13.68
C TYR A 127 26.66 18.61 -12.79
N HIS A 128 26.75 19.80 -12.23
CA HIS A 128 25.68 20.37 -11.38
C HIS A 128 24.36 20.54 -12.16
N ASN A 129 24.44 21.10 -13.36
CA ASN A 129 23.28 21.30 -14.24
C ASN A 129 22.69 19.96 -14.69
N SER A 130 23.51 18.96 -15.03
CA SER A 130 23.04 17.62 -15.39
C SER A 130 22.32 16.96 -14.22
N THR A 131 22.91 16.99 -13.01
CA THR A 131 22.30 16.39 -11.81
C THR A 131 20.95 17.04 -11.47
N ILE A 132 20.86 18.35 -11.53
CA ILE A 132 19.59 19.07 -11.32
C ILE A 132 18.57 18.73 -12.42
N SER A 133 19.02 18.69 -13.67
CA SER A 133 18.14 18.32 -14.80
C SER A 133 17.62 16.91 -14.67
N ASP A 134 18.46 15.94 -14.31
CA ASP A 134 18.09 14.54 -14.09
C ASP A 134 17.11 14.38 -12.94
N LEU A 135 17.35 15.10 -11.83
CA LEU A 135 16.45 15.12 -10.68
C LEU A 135 15.07 15.71 -11.05
N MET A 136 15.06 16.82 -11.80
CA MET A 136 13.83 17.44 -12.26
C MET A 136 13.07 16.55 -13.26
N ALA A 137 13.80 15.87 -14.15
CA ALA A 137 13.22 14.92 -15.10
C ALA A 137 12.61 13.72 -14.36
N SER A 138 13.32 13.15 -13.39
CA SER A 138 12.83 12.06 -12.54
C SER A 138 11.59 12.47 -11.75
N LYS A 139 11.59 13.66 -11.16
CA LYS A 139 10.43 14.20 -10.44
C LYS A 139 9.22 14.34 -11.37
N ARG A 140 9.38 14.94 -12.55
CA ARG A 140 8.29 15.08 -13.54
C ARG A 140 7.78 13.73 -14.00
N TYR A 141 8.66 12.77 -14.21
CA TYR A 141 8.29 11.41 -14.58
C TYR A 141 7.42 10.74 -13.52
N LEU A 142 7.81 10.82 -12.26
CA LEU A 142 7.01 10.31 -11.13
C LEU A 142 5.65 11.01 -11.02
N GLU A 143 5.61 12.33 -11.13
CA GLU A 143 4.35 13.09 -11.13
C GLU A 143 3.45 12.68 -12.30
N THR A 144 4.01 12.41 -13.48
CA THR A 144 3.24 11.94 -14.64
C THR A 144 2.67 10.55 -14.39
N ILE A 145 3.47 9.62 -13.85
CA ILE A 145 2.99 8.27 -13.49
C ILE A 145 1.84 8.36 -12.49
N ILE A 146 2.01 9.09 -11.41
CA ILE A 146 0.99 9.23 -10.36
C ILE A 146 -0.30 9.83 -10.94
N ASN A 147 -0.20 10.82 -11.84
CA ASN A 147 -1.36 11.43 -12.48
C ASN A 147 -1.99 10.59 -13.60
N SER A 148 -1.27 9.59 -14.13
CA SER A 148 -1.83 8.64 -15.10
C SER A 148 -2.62 7.49 -14.46
N ILE A 149 -2.56 7.36 -13.13
CA ILE A 149 -3.34 6.38 -12.39
C ILE A 149 -4.77 6.91 -12.24
N ASN A 150 -5.73 6.14 -12.73
CA ASN A 150 -7.16 6.48 -12.69
C ASN A 150 -7.79 6.31 -11.29
N GLU A 151 -7.05 5.75 -10.34
CA GLU A 151 -7.51 5.61 -8.96
C GLU A 151 -7.08 6.86 -8.16
N PRO A 152 -7.97 7.47 -7.36
CA PRO A 152 -7.61 8.57 -6.48
C PRO A 152 -6.57 8.17 -5.44
N ILE A 153 -5.48 8.94 -5.37
CA ILE A 153 -4.36 8.67 -4.46
C ILE A 153 -3.98 9.94 -3.72
N VAL A 154 -3.85 9.83 -2.40
CA VAL A 154 -3.36 10.88 -1.50
C VAL A 154 -2.23 10.31 -0.66
N GLY A 155 -1.06 10.94 -0.70
CA GLY A 155 0.09 10.58 0.13
C GLY A 155 0.32 11.60 1.23
N LEU A 156 0.51 11.09 2.44
CA LEU A 156 0.71 11.86 3.67
C LEU A 156 2.09 11.53 4.26
N ASP A 157 2.71 12.49 4.92
CA ASP A 157 3.87 12.22 5.78
C ASP A 157 3.48 11.77 7.19
N ASN A 158 4.48 11.58 8.05
CA ASN A 158 4.25 11.20 9.44
C ASN A 158 3.53 12.28 10.27
N GLU A 159 3.58 13.54 9.84
CA GLU A 159 2.90 14.69 10.46
C GLU A 159 1.52 14.96 9.85
N GLN A 160 1.02 14.06 8.98
CA GLN A 160 -0.26 14.18 8.26
C GLN A 160 -0.29 15.37 7.28
N ILE A 161 0.87 15.79 6.76
CA ILE A 161 0.97 16.79 5.70
C ILE A 161 0.83 16.09 4.35
N ILE A 162 0.05 16.66 3.43
CA ILE A 162 -0.15 16.11 2.10
C ILE A 162 1.11 16.32 1.26
N LEU A 163 1.82 15.21 0.96
CA LEU A 163 3.03 15.21 0.14
C LEU A 163 2.70 15.21 -1.34
N PHE A 164 1.74 14.39 -1.74
CA PHE A 164 1.26 14.30 -3.12
C PHE A 164 -0.21 13.93 -3.18
N ILE A 165 -0.84 14.34 -4.26
CA ILE A 165 -2.22 14.02 -4.58
C ILE A 165 -2.34 13.99 -6.11
N ASN A 166 -2.98 12.98 -6.69
CA ASN A 166 -3.18 12.90 -8.13
C ASN A 166 -4.43 13.66 -8.58
N ASN A 167 -4.57 13.82 -9.89
CA ASN A 167 -5.69 14.57 -10.45
C ASN A 167 -7.04 13.94 -10.13
N GLU A 168 -7.15 12.62 -10.13
CA GLU A 168 -8.39 11.92 -9.79
C GLU A 168 -8.82 12.17 -8.32
N ALA A 169 -7.87 12.19 -7.39
CA ALA A 169 -8.17 12.55 -6.01
C ALA A 169 -8.59 14.02 -5.86
N LEU A 170 -7.96 14.93 -6.61
CA LEU A 170 -8.38 16.35 -6.64
C LEU A 170 -9.80 16.50 -7.15
N ASN A 171 -10.16 15.80 -8.22
CA ASN A 171 -11.50 15.82 -8.82
C ASN A 171 -12.55 15.30 -7.83
N ILE A 172 -12.34 14.13 -7.25
CA ILE A 172 -13.31 13.52 -6.32
C ILE A 172 -13.47 14.33 -5.04
N LEU A 173 -12.36 14.89 -4.51
CA LEU A 173 -12.37 15.75 -3.32
C LEU A 173 -12.85 17.18 -3.62
N ASN A 174 -12.99 17.53 -4.90
CA ASN A 174 -13.28 18.89 -5.36
C ASN A 174 -12.33 19.94 -4.76
N LEU A 175 -11.03 19.66 -4.84
CA LEU A 175 -9.96 20.48 -4.29
C LEU A 175 -9.00 20.93 -5.39
N LYS A 176 -8.36 22.09 -5.20
CA LYS A 176 -7.28 22.56 -6.08
C LYS A 176 -5.92 22.15 -5.51
N ARG A 177 -4.99 21.76 -6.37
CA ARG A 177 -3.65 21.32 -5.97
C ARG A 177 -2.91 22.35 -5.10
N GLU A 178 -3.03 23.63 -5.42
CA GLU A 178 -2.40 24.74 -4.71
C GLU A 178 -2.90 24.90 -3.26
N ASP A 179 -4.13 24.47 -3.01
CA ASP A 179 -4.78 24.57 -1.70
C ASP A 179 -4.46 23.41 -0.77
N VAL A 180 -3.87 22.32 -1.28
CA VAL A 180 -3.70 21.06 -0.52
C VAL A 180 -2.25 20.62 -0.36
N ILE A 181 -1.38 20.84 -1.35
CA ILE A 181 0.01 20.39 -1.28
C ILE A 181 0.77 21.10 -0.16
N ARG A 182 1.48 20.34 0.66
CA ARG A 182 2.23 20.79 1.85
C ARG A 182 1.37 21.44 2.93
N LYS A 183 0.06 21.13 2.96
CA LYS A 183 -0.84 21.54 4.05
C LYS A 183 -1.26 20.34 4.88
N SER A 184 -1.67 20.58 6.11
CA SER A 184 -2.18 19.56 7.01
C SER A 184 -3.49 18.96 6.46
N ALA A 185 -3.53 17.64 6.31
CA ALA A 185 -4.71 16.92 5.89
C ALA A 185 -5.88 17.11 6.88
N GLN A 186 -5.59 17.26 8.17
CA GLN A 186 -6.59 17.53 9.21
C GLN A 186 -7.25 18.91 9.04
N GLU A 187 -6.46 19.94 8.71
CA GLU A 187 -6.99 21.29 8.46
C GLU A 187 -7.93 21.31 7.25
N ILE A 188 -7.56 20.61 6.18
CA ILE A 188 -8.41 20.50 4.98
C ILE A 188 -9.64 19.64 5.26
N ALA A 189 -9.53 18.61 6.07
CA ALA A 189 -10.63 17.75 6.49
C ALA A 189 -11.72 18.49 7.28
N MET A 190 -11.40 19.62 7.93
CA MET A 190 -12.42 20.47 8.57
C MET A 190 -13.40 21.09 7.56
N ARG A 191 -12.98 21.23 6.30
CA ARG A 191 -13.76 21.85 5.22
C ARG A 191 -14.20 20.83 4.16
N ASN A 192 -13.74 19.58 4.25
CA ASN A 192 -14.03 18.53 3.28
C ASN A 192 -14.42 17.25 3.99
N ASP A 193 -15.71 16.92 3.96
CA ASP A 193 -16.30 15.77 4.63
C ASP A 193 -15.74 14.43 4.13
N LEU A 194 -15.47 14.31 2.82
CA LEU A 194 -14.93 13.09 2.24
C LEU A 194 -13.52 12.83 2.74
N LEU A 195 -12.65 13.85 2.69
CA LEU A 195 -11.29 13.73 3.22
C LEU A 195 -11.30 13.42 4.72
N ARG A 196 -12.22 14.02 5.48
CA ARG A 196 -12.37 13.71 6.91
C ARG A 196 -12.70 12.24 7.15
N ARG A 197 -13.65 11.67 6.39
CA ARG A 197 -13.99 10.23 6.48
C ARG A 197 -12.80 9.34 6.14
N LEU A 198 -12.01 9.70 5.13
CA LEU A 198 -10.83 8.94 4.73
C LEU A 198 -9.76 8.94 5.82
N ILE A 199 -9.51 10.09 6.45
CA ILE A 199 -8.52 10.20 7.53
C ILE A 199 -9.01 9.48 8.79
N CYS A 200 -10.27 9.65 9.19
CA CYS A 200 -10.83 8.93 10.34
C CYS A 200 -10.80 7.41 10.13
N GLY A 201 -11.17 6.93 8.93
CA GLY A 201 -11.10 5.52 8.57
C GLY A 201 -9.68 4.94 8.67
N MET A 202 -8.65 5.73 8.37
CA MET A 202 -7.25 5.31 8.52
C MET A 202 -6.88 5.00 9.98
N TRP A 203 -7.41 5.77 10.95
CA TRP A 203 -7.19 5.53 12.37
C TRP A 203 -7.94 4.32 12.89
N GLU A 204 -9.16 4.08 12.39
CA GLU A 204 -9.97 2.92 12.75
C GLU A 204 -9.39 1.61 12.18
N ASP A 205 -8.88 1.63 10.96
CA ASP A 205 -8.26 0.48 10.31
C ASP A 205 -7.01 0.01 11.09
N LYS A 206 -6.19 0.96 11.54
CA LYS A 206 -5.01 0.67 12.40
C LYS A 206 -5.37 0.05 13.76
N LYS A 207 -6.56 0.33 14.30
CA LYS A 207 -7.05 -0.31 15.53
C LYS A 207 -7.57 -1.72 15.27
N LYS A 208 -8.26 -1.94 14.13
CA LYS A 208 -8.86 -3.23 13.76
C LYS A 208 -7.84 -4.28 13.30
N GLU A 209 -6.71 -3.87 12.71
CA GLU A 209 -5.62 -4.82 12.38
C GLU A 209 -5.04 -5.53 13.62
N GLN A 210 -5.25 -4.99 14.82
CA GLN A 210 -4.83 -5.60 16.08
C GLN A 210 -5.87 -6.55 16.69
N GLU A 211 -7.14 -6.55 16.26
CA GLU A 211 -8.23 -7.23 16.96
C GLU A 211 -9.00 -8.29 16.16
N ALA A 212 -9.03 -8.30 14.82
CA ALA A 212 -9.77 -9.32 14.07
C ALA A 212 -9.40 -9.45 12.58
N PRO A 213 -9.45 -10.66 11.96
CA PRO A 213 -9.20 -10.84 10.55
C PRO A 213 -10.43 -10.46 9.71
N LYS A 214 -10.19 -9.57 8.74
CA LYS A 214 -10.95 -9.35 7.47
C LYS A 214 -12.49 -9.39 7.53
N SER A 215 -13.13 -8.43 8.20
CA SER A 215 -14.52 -8.11 7.86
C SER A 215 -14.54 -7.44 6.47
N LYS A 216 -15.54 -7.77 5.63
CA LYS A 216 -15.79 -7.11 4.34
C LYS A 216 -15.79 -5.59 4.57
N ARG A 217 -14.77 -4.87 4.05
CA ARG A 217 -14.72 -3.40 4.15
C ARG A 217 -15.90 -2.85 3.35
N GLU A 218 -16.74 -2.07 4.00
CA GLU A 218 -17.86 -1.39 3.34
C GLU A 218 -17.33 -0.48 2.23
N SER A 219 -17.94 -0.57 1.05
CA SER A 219 -17.63 0.33 -0.05
C SER A 219 -18.18 1.73 0.25
N LEU A 220 -17.33 2.74 0.07
CA LEU A 220 -17.72 4.13 0.23
C LEU A 220 -18.47 4.60 -1.02
N LYS A 221 -19.72 5.04 -0.85
CA LYS A 221 -20.54 5.59 -1.91
C LYS A 221 -20.22 7.08 -2.07
N ILE A 222 -19.72 7.45 -3.25
CA ILE A 222 -19.35 8.83 -3.59
C ILE A 222 -20.17 9.27 -4.80
N TYR A 223 -20.75 10.46 -4.74
CA TYR A 223 -21.43 11.08 -5.86
C TYR A 223 -20.48 12.07 -6.53
N ALA A 224 -19.95 11.70 -7.69
CA ALA A 224 -19.06 12.54 -8.49
C ALA A 224 -19.49 12.47 -9.97
N ASP A 225 -19.29 13.54 -10.73
CA ASP A 225 -19.63 13.65 -12.16
C ASP A 225 -21.08 13.26 -12.49
N ASN A 226 -22.03 13.66 -11.64
CA ASN A 226 -23.45 13.29 -11.76
C ASN A 226 -23.73 11.78 -11.75
N LYS A 227 -22.79 10.97 -11.27
CA LYS A 227 -22.93 9.50 -11.16
C LYS A 227 -22.57 9.04 -9.74
N GLU A 228 -23.35 8.09 -9.24
CA GLU A 228 -23.00 7.37 -8.02
C GLU A 228 -21.91 6.34 -8.35
N SER A 229 -20.81 6.41 -7.60
CA SER A 229 -19.70 5.48 -7.73
C SER A 229 -19.31 4.89 -6.38
N TYR A 230 -18.92 3.62 -6.40
CA TYR A 230 -18.54 2.88 -5.20
C TYR A 230 -17.03 2.73 -5.15
N PHE A 231 -16.43 3.13 -4.04
CA PHE A 231 -14.99 3.05 -3.84
C PHE A 231 -14.66 2.20 -2.62
N GLN A 232 -13.67 1.35 -2.77
CA GLN A 232 -13.04 0.65 -1.66
C GLN A 232 -11.80 1.44 -1.23
N VAL A 233 -11.74 1.85 0.04
CA VAL A 233 -10.58 2.56 0.58
C VAL A 233 -9.50 1.57 0.96
N LYS A 234 -8.27 1.83 0.53
CA LYS A 234 -7.09 1.06 0.89
C LYS A 234 -6.05 2.00 1.53
N TYR A 235 -5.60 1.62 2.71
CA TYR A 235 -4.53 2.32 3.42
C TYR A 235 -3.23 1.53 3.29
N MET A 236 -2.14 2.23 3.00
CA MET A 236 -0.80 1.64 2.83
C MET A 236 0.22 2.51 3.54
N GLU A 237 1.18 1.88 4.21
CA GLU A 237 2.30 2.60 4.83
C GLU A 237 3.47 2.74 3.85
N ILE A 238 4.05 3.94 3.79
CA ILE A 238 5.30 4.18 3.07
C ILE A 238 6.43 3.91 4.03
N THR A 239 7.22 2.88 3.75
CA THR A 239 8.41 2.55 4.51
C THR A 239 9.65 2.75 3.65
N MET A 240 10.72 3.31 4.21
CA MET A 240 12.02 3.45 3.57
C MET A 240 13.09 2.81 4.44
N ARG A 241 14.16 2.34 3.80
CA ARG A 241 15.34 1.86 4.53
C ARG A 241 15.98 3.02 5.28
N GLY A 242 16.20 2.84 6.57
CA GLY A 242 16.91 3.79 7.40
C GLY A 242 18.37 3.96 6.97
N ASN A 243 19.05 4.94 7.53
CA ASN A 243 20.45 5.23 7.22
C ASN A 243 21.42 4.08 7.57
N ASP A 244 20.99 3.14 8.40
CA ASP A 244 21.72 1.92 8.76
C ASP A 244 21.60 0.80 7.69
N GLY A 245 20.76 0.98 6.67
CA GLY A 245 20.50 0.02 5.60
C GLY A 245 19.75 -1.25 6.01
N VAL A 246 19.39 -1.41 7.28
CA VAL A 246 18.77 -2.62 7.86
C VAL A 246 17.37 -2.34 8.38
N THR A 247 17.16 -1.22 9.06
CA THR A 247 15.84 -0.87 9.62
C THR A 247 14.93 -0.27 8.57
N MET A 248 13.63 -0.63 8.63
CA MET A 248 12.57 -0.02 7.82
C MET A 248 11.91 1.08 8.66
N GLU A 249 12.10 2.32 8.25
CA GLU A 249 11.46 3.47 8.89
C GLU A 249 10.19 3.85 8.15
N LYS A 250 9.11 4.06 8.90
CA LYS A 250 7.88 4.63 8.35
C LYS A 250 8.13 6.09 7.98
N ARG A 251 7.75 6.47 6.76
CA ARG A 251 7.89 7.83 6.22
C ARG A 251 6.55 8.50 5.92
N GLY A 252 5.46 7.75 5.98
CA GLY A 252 4.13 8.29 5.74
C GLY A 252 3.08 7.22 5.47
N ASP A 253 1.91 7.67 5.03
CA ASP A 253 0.76 6.85 4.69
C ASP A 253 0.24 7.21 3.29
N VAL A 254 -0.32 6.23 2.57
CA VAL A 254 -1.02 6.43 1.30
C VAL A 254 -2.47 6.00 1.46
N ILE A 255 -3.39 6.85 1.05
CA ILE A 255 -4.82 6.57 0.94
C ILE A 255 -5.11 6.38 -0.55
N MET A 256 -5.62 5.22 -0.93
CA MET A 256 -6.02 4.89 -2.30
C MET A 256 -7.52 4.52 -2.32
N LEU A 257 -8.24 5.05 -3.29
CA LEU A 257 -9.65 4.77 -3.51
C LEU A 257 -9.78 3.90 -4.77
N LYS A 258 -9.98 2.61 -4.60
CA LYS A 258 -10.21 1.69 -5.72
C LYS A 258 -11.66 1.79 -6.18
N ASN A 259 -11.90 2.16 -7.43
CA ASN A 259 -13.24 2.14 -8.00
C ASN A 259 -13.73 0.69 -8.15
N VAL A 260 -14.82 0.37 -7.48
CA VAL A 260 -15.46 -0.96 -7.51
C VAL A 260 -16.90 -0.88 -8.01
N THR A 261 -17.26 0.21 -8.70
CA THR A 261 -18.63 0.49 -9.15
C THR A 261 -19.12 -0.62 -10.08
N GLU A 262 -18.36 -0.97 -11.10
CA GLU A 262 -18.74 -2.03 -12.05
C GLU A 262 -18.97 -3.39 -11.35
N PHE A 263 -18.06 -3.74 -10.43
CA PHE A 263 -18.19 -4.95 -9.63
C PHE A 263 -19.46 -4.91 -8.77
N GLN A 264 -19.74 -3.79 -8.11
CA GLN A 264 -20.89 -3.61 -7.23
C GLN A 264 -22.20 -3.57 -8.01
N GLU A 265 -22.22 -2.94 -9.18
CA GLU A 265 -23.37 -2.94 -10.10
C GLU A 265 -23.66 -4.36 -10.60
N LEU A 266 -22.64 -5.10 -11.01
CA LEU A 266 -22.77 -6.49 -11.47
C LEU A 266 -23.28 -7.41 -10.35
N ASP A 267 -22.73 -7.30 -9.14
CA ASP A 267 -23.16 -8.09 -7.98
C ASP A 267 -24.61 -7.77 -7.60
N THR A 268 -24.97 -6.48 -7.64
CA THR A 268 -26.35 -6.05 -7.39
C THR A 268 -27.30 -6.55 -8.49
N ALA A 269 -26.90 -6.47 -9.76
CA ALA A 269 -27.69 -6.98 -10.88
C ALA A 269 -27.89 -8.51 -10.78
N LYS A 270 -26.81 -9.26 -10.46
CA LYS A 270 -26.85 -10.71 -10.21
C LYS A 270 -27.88 -11.05 -9.11
N THR A 271 -27.76 -10.36 -7.97
CA THR A 271 -28.66 -10.58 -6.82
C THR A 271 -30.12 -10.27 -7.16
N THR A 272 -30.36 -9.15 -7.84
CA THR A 272 -31.69 -8.73 -8.26
C THR A 272 -32.29 -9.72 -9.27
N PHE A 273 -31.47 -10.14 -10.25
CA PHE A 273 -31.92 -11.15 -11.25
C PHE A 273 -32.34 -12.45 -10.59
N ILE A 274 -31.52 -13.01 -9.69
CA ILE A 274 -31.83 -14.26 -9.00
C ILE A 274 -33.08 -14.11 -8.13
N SER A 275 -33.24 -13.00 -7.43
CA SER A 275 -34.42 -12.72 -6.62
C SER A 275 -35.66 -12.64 -7.47
N THR A 276 -35.59 -11.93 -8.60
CA THR A 276 -36.74 -11.82 -9.55
C THR A 276 -37.10 -13.18 -10.15
N VAL A 277 -36.11 -13.92 -10.64
CA VAL A 277 -36.36 -15.27 -11.22
C VAL A 277 -36.96 -16.19 -10.17
N SER A 278 -36.48 -16.19 -8.94
CA SER A 278 -37.03 -17.01 -7.86
C SER A 278 -38.49 -16.69 -7.59
N HIS A 279 -38.83 -15.39 -7.57
CA HIS A 279 -40.24 -14.97 -7.37
C HIS A 279 -41.14 -15.33 -8.56
N GLU A 280 -40.66 -15.09 -9.79
CA GLU A 280 -41.40 -15.42 -11.03
C GLU A 280 -41.58 -16.93 -11.27
N LEU A 281 -40.66 -17.76 -10.73
CA LEU A 281 -40.81 -19.22 -10.75
C LEU A 281 -41.77 -19.73 -9.64
N LYS A 282 -41.78 -19.11 -8.47
CA LYS A 282 -42.62 -19.53 -7.34
C LYS A 282 -44.08 -19.46 -7.68
N THR A 283 -44.54 -18.44 -8.39
CA THR A 283 -45.94 -18.22 -8.74
C THR A 283 -46.51 -19.34 -9.64
N PRO A 284 -45.91 -19.67 -10.81
CA PRO A 284 -46.44 -20.75 -11.68
C PRO A 284 -46.33 -22.12 -11.02
N ILE A 285 -45.25 -22.39 -10.25
CA ILE A 285 -45.10 -23.66 -9.54
C ILE A 285 -46.19 -23.80 -8.46
N SER A 286 -46.51 -22.73 -7.73
CA SER A 286 -47.63 -22.74 -6.77
C SER A 286 -49.01 -23.00 -7.46
N ALA A 287 -49.19 -22.42 -8.65
CA ALA A 287 -50.40 -22.69 -9.45
C ALA A 287 -50.48 -24.17 -9.89
N ILE A 288 -49.37 -24.78 -10.30
CA ILE A 288 -49.29 -26.22 -10.62
C ILE A 288 -49.66 -27.05 -9.39
N MET A 289 -49.07 -26.75 -8.22
CA MET A 289 -49.38 -27.44 -6.97
C MET A 289 -50.86 -27.34 -6.60
N MET A 290 -51.47 -26.17 -6.78
CA MET A 290 -52.88 -25.95 -6.51
C MET A 290 -53.77 -26.72 -7.46
N SER A 291 -53.38 -26.83 -8.73
CA SER A 291 -54.10 -27.62 -9.74
C SER A 291 -54.00 -29.11 -9.43
N LEU A 292 -52.85 -29.60 -9.03
CA LEU A 292 -52.65 -30.98 -8.58
C LEU A 292 -53.53 -31.32 -7.37
N GLN A 293 -53.52 -30.43 -6.35
CA GLN A 293 -54.34 -30.61 -5.14
C GLN A 293 -55.84 -30.71 -5.49
N ARG A 294 -56.29 -29.93 -6.50
CA ARG A 294 -57.67 -30.04 -7.00
C ARG A 294 -57.89 -31.34 -7.75
N LEU A 295 -56.94 -31.80 -8.54
CA LEU A 295 -57.01 -33.03 -9.29
C LEU A 295 -57.10 -34.28 -8.36
N GLU A 296 -56.36 -34.22 -7.23
CA GLU A 296 -56.32 -35.24 -6.18
C GLU A 296 -57.64 -35.25 -5.31
N ASP A 297 -58.45 -34.18 -5.38
CA ASP A 297 -59.65 -34.07 -4.60
C ASP A 297 -60.76 -35.08 -5.15
N LYS A 298 -61.12 -36.05 -4.32
CA LYS A 298 -62.16 -37.07 -4.67
C LYS A 298 -63.50 -36.49 -5.18
N ARG A 299 -63.76 -35.20 -4.87
CA ARG A 299 -64.96 -34.50 -5.34
C ARG A 299 -64.91 -34.14 -6.82
N VAL A 300 -63.73 -34.08 -7.41
CA VAL A 300 -63.56 -33.83 -8.85
C VAL A 300 -63.63 -35.11 -9.69
N GLY A 301 -63.29 -36.25 -9.09
CA GLY A 301 -63.29 -37.56 -9.70
C GLY A 301 -62.16 -38.44 -9.15
N GLY A 302 -62.28 -39.75 -9.24
CA GLY A 302 -61.21 -40.68 -8.86
C GLY A 302 -60.15 -40.75 -9.96
N LEU A 303 -58.88 -40.68 -9.58
CA LEU A 303 -57.78 -40.95 -10.49
C LEU A 303 -57.55 -42.43 -10.65
N ASN A 304 -57.21 -42.89 -11.85
CA ASN A 304 -56.68 -44.23 -12.02
C ASN A 304 -55.28 -44.37 -11.50
N PRO A 305 -54.73 -45.60 -11.29
CA PRO A 305 -53.40 -45.79 -10.69
C PRO A 305 -52.23 -45.07 -11.45
N GLU A 306 -52.35 -45.04 -12.79
CA GLU A 306 -51.35 -44.36 -13.62
C GLU A 306 -51.40 -42.82 -13.45
N GLN A 307 -52.64 -42.28 -13.37
CA GLN A 307 -52.82 -40.83 -13.09
C GLN A 307 -52.37 -40.44 -11.69
N GLU A 308 -52.56 -41.30 -10.69
CA GLU A 308 -52.06 -41.09 -9.34
C GLU A 308 -50.51 -41.04 -9.31
N GLU A 309 -49.85 -41.93 -10.06
CA GLU A 309 -48.39 -41.96 -10.18
C GLU A 309 -47.89 -40.72 -10.89
N LEU A 310 -48.47 -40.28 -11.99
CA LEU A 310 -48.15 -39.05 -12.71
C LEU A 310 -48.36 -37.81 -11.83
N SER A 311 -49.52 -37.71 -11.14
CA SER A 311 -49.81 -36.62 -10.21
C SER A 311 -48.74 -36.52 -9.10
N ARG A 312 -48.36 -37.65 -8.52
CA ARG A 312 -47.32 -37.74 -7.51
C ARG A 312 -45.97 -37.27 -8.05
N SER A 313 -45.60 -37.73 -9.26
CA SER A 313 -44.36 -37.33 -9.92
C SER A 313 -44.30 -35.81 -10.17
N ILE A 314 -45.37 -35.20 -10.67
CA ILE A 314 -45.45 -33.77 -10.91
C ILE A 314 -45.33 -33.00 -9.59
N LYS A 315 -46.00 -33.48 -8.53
CA LYS A 315 -45.95 -32.87 -7.19
C LYS A 315 -44.54 -32.87 -6.62
N GLU A 316 -43.90 -34.06 -6.60
CA GLU A 316 -42.50 -34.19 -6.09
C GLU A 316 -41.54 -33.29 -6.87
N ASN A 317 -41.63 -33.16 -8.19
CA ASN A 317 -40.82 -32.27 -9.00
C ASN A 317 -41.12 -30.79 -8.75
N SER A 318 -42.38 -30.42 -8.56
CA SER A 318 -42.80 -29.05 -8.24
C SER A 318 -42.30 -28.61 -6.84
N GLU A 319 -42.42 -29.47 -5.82
CA GLU A 319 -41.86 -29.23 -4.48
C GLU A 319 -40.37 -29.07 -4.54
N ARG A 320 -39.67 -29.90 -5.32
CA ARG A 320 -38.24 -29.81 -5.54
C ARG A 320 -37.81 -28.47 -6.16
N LEU A 321 -38.52 -28.01 -7.19
CA LEU A 321 -38.27 -26.71 -7.83
C LEU A 321 -38.45 -25.54 -6.83
N LEU A 322 -39.50 -25.59 -5.98
CA LEU A 322 -39.71 -24.61 -4.93
C LEU A 322 -38.56 -24.59 -3.90
N SER A 323 -38.07 -25.77 -3.51
CA SER A 323 -36.91 -25.87 -2.61
C SER A 323 -35.68 -25.24 -3.23
N ILE A 324 -35.33 -25.59 -4.48
CA ILE A 324 -34.15 -25.06 -5.20
C ILE A 324 -34.24 -23.53 -5.34
N THR A 325 -35.40 -22.99 -5.73
CA THR A 325 -35.58 -21.54 -5.86
C THR A 325 -35.44 -20.82 -4.51
N GLY A 326 -35.96 -21.43 -3.44
CA GLY A 326 -35.82 -20.92 -2.07
C GLY A 326 -34.37 -20.93 -1.57
N GLU A 327 -33.63 -22.01 -1.80
CA GLU A 327 -32.21 -22.12 -1.48
C GLU A 327 -31.37 -21.09 -2.23
N LEU A 328 -31.62 -20.91 -3.54
CA LEU A 328 -30.92 -19.92 -4.36
C LEU A 328 -31.15 -18.48 -3.87
N LEU A 329 -32.41 -18.17 -3.50
CA LEU A 329 -32.74 -16.86 -2.94
C LEU A 329 -32.02 -16.62 -1.59
N ASN A 330 -32.03 -17.60 -0.69
CA ASN A 330 -31.36 -17.51 0.61
C ASN A 330 -29.83 -17.29 0.44
N MET A 331 -29.19 -18.07 -0.44
CA MET A 331 -27.79 -17.93 -0.78
C MET A 331 -27.46 -16.49 -1.24
N THR A 332 -28.25 -15.96 -2.18
CA THR A 332 -27.98 -14.59 -2.69
C THR A 332 -28.18 -13.50 -1.65
N GLN A 333 -29.11 -13.68 -0.71
CA GLN A 333 -29.29 -12.75 0.41
C GLN A 333 -28.08 -12.73 1.34
N VAL A 334 -27.48 -13.88 1.58
CA VAL A 334 -26.27 -14.01 2.39
C VAL A 334 -25.05 -13.44 1.66
N GLU A 335 -24.80 -13.87 0.40
CA GLU A 335 -23.63 -13.38 -0.39
C GLU A 335 -23.62 -11.85 -0.54
N SER A 336 -24.81 -11.25 -0.75
CA SER A 336 -24.94 -9.80 -0.92
C SER A 336 -24.85 -9.01 0.40
N GLY A 337 -24.77 -9.69 1.55
CA GLY A 337 -24.83 -9.05 2.87
C GLY A 337 -26.18 -8.38 3.19
N LYS A 338 -27.22 -8.70 2.41
CA LYS A 338 -28.58 -8.14 2.58
C LYS A 338 -29.48 -9.00 3.46
N LEU A 339 -28.91 -10.01 4.13
CA LEU A 339 -29.67 -10.84 5.06
C LEU A 339 -30.14 -10.00 6.24
N GLN A 340 -31.43 -9.73 6.28
CA GLN A 340 -32.07 -9.04 7.41
C GLN A 340 -32.64 -10.10 8.36
N LEU A 341 -32.04 -10.24 9.53
CA LEU A 341 -32.56 -11.10 10.58
C LEU A 341 -33.69 -10.39 11.34
N LYS A 342 -34.68 -11.16 11.74
CA LYS A 342 -35.79 -10.72 12.62
C LYS A 342 -35.75 -11.52 13.91
N PRO A 343 -34.77 -11.27 14.79
CA PRO A 343 -34.59 -12.06 16.01
C PRO A 343 -35.75 -11.84 16.97
N LYS A 344 -36.19 -12.93 17.57
CA LYS A 344 -37.20 -12.96 18.61
C LYS A 344 -36.87 -14.01 19.66
N ILE A 345 -37.36 -13.82 20.87
CA ILE A 345 -37.22 -14.82 21.94
C ILE A 345 -37.97 -16.08 21.54
N THR A 346 -37.26 -17.19 21.38
CA THR A 346 -37.76 -18.47 20.88
C THR A 346 -37.30 -19.62 21.78
N LYS A 347 -38.16 -20.58 22.01
CA LYS A 347 -37.82 -21.82 22.74
C LYS A 347 -37.17 -22.82 21.80
N PRO A 348 -36.03 -23.44 22.09
CA PRO A 348 -35.44 -24.50 21.25
C PRO A 348 -36.40 -25.62 20.89
N ILE A 349 -37.26 -26.00 21.81
CA ILE A 349 -38.29 -27.05 21.63
C ILE A 349 -39.23 -26.72 20.50
N GLU A 350 -39.70 -25.48 20.35
CA GLU A 350 -40.59 -25.05 19.27
C GLU A 350 -39.97 -25.22 17.90
N LEU A 351 -38.65 -24.99 17.80
CA LEU A 351 -37.86 -25.16 16.57
C LEU A 351 -37.67 -26.65 16.23
N ILE A 352 -37.39 -27.48 17.23
CA ILE A 352 -37.27 -28.92 17.09
C ILE A 352 -38.60 -29.51 16.62
N ASP A 353 -39.73 -29.18 17.27
CA ASP A 353 -41.05 -29.64 16.93
C ASP A 353 -41.44 -29.26 15.49
N TYR A 354 -41.07 -28.03 15.08
CA TYR A 354 -41.29 -27.58 13.70
C TYR A 354 -40.52 -28.46 12.69
N ALA A 355 -39.24 -28.69 12.94
CA ALA A 355 -38.37 -29.49 12.08
C ALA A 355 -38.86 -30.94 11.97
N ILE A 356 -39.31 -31.54 13.07
CA ILE A 356 -39.87 -32.89 13.09
C ILE A 356 -41.18 -32.95 12.24
N LYS A 357 -42.11 -32.01 12.44
CA LYS A 357 -43.34 -31.93 11.66
C LYS A 357 -43.08 -31.78 10.16
N ALA A 358 -42.10 -30.92 9.81
CA ALA A 358 -41.73 -30.70 8.41
C ALA A 358 -41.13 -31.95 7.73
N ASN A 359 -40.44 -32.80 8.46
CA ASN A 359 -39.77 -34.01 7.93
C ASN A 359 -40.55 -35.30 8.17
N ARG A 360 -41.75 -35.24 8.82
CA ARG A 360 -42.52 -36.43 9.23
C ARG A 360 -42.82 -37.38 8.07
N VAL A 361 -43.38 -36.87 6.98
CA VAL A 361 -43.75 -37.68 5.82
C VAL A 361 -42.52 -38.36 5.19
N GLN A 362 -41.40 -37.65 5.17
CA GLN A 362 -40.16 -38.18 4.62
C GLN A 362 -39.56 -39.25 5.54
N ALA A 363 -39.57 -39.05 6.85
CA ALA A 363 -39.11 -40.03 7.83
C ALA A 363 -39.98 -41.32 7.76
N GLU A 364 -41.29 -41.17 7.70
CA GLU A 364 -42.25 -42.31 7.53
C GLU A 364 -41.99 -43.07 6.23
N LYS A 365 -41.77 -42.38 5.08
CA LYS A 365 -41.45 -42.99 3.78
C LYS A 365 -40.18 -43.85 3.81
N PHE A 366 -39.15 -43.43 4.58
CA PHE A 366 -37.88 -44.16 4.73
C PHE A 366 -37.86 -45.09 5.97
N GLY A 367 -38.94 -45.18 6.73
CA GLY A 367 -39.04 -46.00 7.96
C GLY A 367 -38.11 -45.52 9.08
N ILE A 368 -37.72 -44.24 9.10
CA ILE A 368 -36.81 -43.69 10.07
C ILE A 368 -37.55 -43.26 11.34
N GLN A 369 -37.04 -43.71 12.51
CA GLN A 369 -37.54 -43.25 13.81
C GLN A 369 -36.80 -42.00 14.25
N VAL A 370 -37.55 -40.92 14.50
CA VAL A 370 -36.98 -39.66 15.01
C VAL A 370 -37.14 -39.62 16.54
N GLU A 371 -36.00 -39.68 17.23
CA GLU A 371 -35.93 -39.58 18.68
C GLU A 371 -35.59 -38.15 19.10
N VAL A 372 -36.12 -37.70 20.22
CA VAL A 372 -35.91 -36.34 20.73
C VAL A 372 -35.14 -36.39 22.05
N ASP A 373 -34.07 -35.62 22.15
CA ASP A 373 -33.19 -35.55 23.30
C ASP A 373 -32.98 -34.10 23.77
N TYR A 374 -33.73 -33.66 24.76
CA TYR A 374 -33.53 -32.37 25.40
C TYR A 374 -33.92 -32.42 26.88
N PRO A 375 -33.29 -31.58 27.75
CA PRO A 375 -33.64 -31.51 29.16
C PRO A 375 -34.98 -30.78 29.38
N GLU A 376 -35.68 -31.08 30.48
CA GLU A 376 -36.94 -30.40 30.83
C GLU A 376 -36.79 -28.86 30.96
N LYS A 377 -35.61 -28.38 31.40
CA LYS A 377 -35.30 -26.97 31.51
C LYS A 377 -34.14 -26.61 30.60
N ILE A 378 -34.40 -25.78 29.63
CA ILE A 378 -33.41 -25.22 28.72
C ILE A 378 -33.69 -23.71 28.50
N GLY A 379 -32.67 -22.93 28.32
CA GLY A 379 -32.75 -21.49 28.06
C GLY A 379 -33.57 -21.14 26.83
N LYS A 380 -33.78 -19.85 26.59
CA LYS A 380 -34.41 -19.32 25.38
C LYS A 380 -33.34 -18.73 24.48
N LEU A 381 -33.54 -18.83 23.20
CA LEU A 381 -32.69 -18.23 22.17
C LEU A 381 -33.25 -16.89 21.71
N PHE A 382 -32.36 -15.94 21.40
CA PHE A 382 -32.73 -14.70 20.71
C PHE A 382 -32.32 -14.80 19.25
N VAL A 383 -33.19 -15.38 18.41
CA VAL A 383 -32.88 -15.75 17.01
C VAL A 383 -34.05 -15.47 16.06
N ASP A 384 -33.73 -15.38 14.78
CA ASP A 384 -34.76 -15.46 13.73
C ASP A 384 -35.25 -16.91 13.66
N SER A 385 -36.43 -17.15 14.21
CA SER A 385 -37.00 -18.50 14.34
C SER A 385 -37.24 -19.17 13.00
N GLU A 386 -37.56 -18.42 11.92
CA GLU A 386 -37.79 -18.97 10.58
C GLU A 386 -36.50 -19.50 9.97
N LYS A 387 -35.41 -18.74 10.13
CA LYS A 387 -34.08 -19.12 9.62
C LYS A 387 -33.50 -20.31 10.39
N ILE A 388 -33.59 -20.31 11.70
CA ILE A 388 -33.06 -21.43 12.53
C ILE A 388 -33.92 -22.68 12.39
N ALA A 389 -35.26 -22.54 12.27
CA ALA A 389 -36.14 -23.67 11.94
C ALA A 389 -35.81 -24.28 10.58
N TRP A 390 -35.46 -23.42 9.59
CA TRP A 390 -35.02 -23.90 8.26
C TRP A 390 -33.71 -24.70 8.38
N VAL A 391 -32.73 -24.21 9.18
CA VAL A 391 -31.47 -24.93 9.45
C VAL A 391 -31.74 -26.31 10.03
N LEU A 392 -32.55 -26.41 11.09
CA LEU A 392 -32.88 -27.69 11.72
C LEU A 392 -33.62 -28.62 10.75
N THR A 393 -34.56 -28.09 9.94
CA THR A 393 -35.26 -28.84 8.94
C THR A 393 -34.33 -29.42 7.88
N ASN A 394 -33.35 -28.65 7.42
CA ASN A 394 -32.33 -29.08 6.48
C ASN A 394 -31.40 -30.16 7.08
N LEU A 395 -30.91 -29.96 8.30
CA LEU A 395 -30.08 -30.96 8.99
C LEU A 395 -30.82 -32.26 9.22
N LEU A 396 -32.09 -32.20 9.66
CA LEU A 396 -32.91 -33.37 9.90
C LEU A 396 -33.26 -34.07 8.57
N SER A 397 -33.60 -33.35 7.49
CA SER A 397 -33.83 -33.91 6.16
C SER A 397 -32.57 -34.65 5.65
N ASN A 398 -31.37 -34.08 5.84
CA ASN A 398 -30.13 -34.74 5.49
C ASN A 398 -29.94 -36.03 6.32
N ALA A 399 -30.13 -35.98 7.64
CA ALA A 399 -30.03 -37.13 8.50
C ALA A 399 -30.95 -38.25 8.06
N VAL A 400 -32.22 -37.94 7.73
CA VAL A 400 -33.20 -38.94 7.22
C VAL A 400 -32.77 -39.53 5.88
N ARG A 401 -32.24 -38.72 4.95
CA ARG A 401 -31.83 -39.19 3.60
C ARG A 401 -30.55 -40.04 3.62
N TYR A 402 -29.66 -39.79 4.55
CA TYR A 402 -28.36 -40.48 4.63
C TYR A 402 -28.33 -41.62 5.66
N SER A 403 -29.39 -41.78 6.46
CA SER A 403 -29.58 -42.92 7.35
C SER A 403 -29.88 -44.23 6.55
N SER A 404 -29.58 -45.34 7.15
CA SER A 404 -29.98 -46.68 6.62
C SER A 404 -31.48 -46.84 6.72
N GLU A 405 -32.08 -47.67 5.85
CA GLU A 405 -33.52 -48.04 5.93
C GLU A 405 -33.85 -48.60 7.32
N ALA A 406 -34.98 -48.19 7.87
CA ALA A 406 -35.43 -48.51 9.23
C ALA A 406 -34.46 -48.10 10.35
N GLY A 407 -33.63 -47.06 10.09
CA GLY A 407 -32.69 -46.49 11.05
C GLY A 407 -33.36 -45.52 12.03
N ARG A 408 -32.51 -44.91 12.87
CA ARG A 408 -32.96 -43.87 13.79
C ARG A 408 -32.18 -42.57 13.54
N VAL A 409 -32.77 -41.45 13.90
CA VAL A 409 -32.17 -40.12 13.90
C VAL A 409 -32.49 -39.46 15.24
N VAL A 410 -31.53 -38.86 15.91
CA VAL A 410 -31.73 -38.13 17.15
C VAL A 410 -31.61 -36.64 16.89
N ILE A 411 -32.61 -35.86 17.31
CA ILE A 411 -32.57 -34.40 17.30
C ILE A 411 -32.69 -33.88 18.73
N GLY A 412 -31.87 -32.93 19.11
CA GLY A 412 -31.90 -32.48 20.50
C GLY A 412 -31.32 -31.11 20.71
N ALA A 413 -31.37 -30.69 21.98
CA ALA A 413 -30.75 -29.46 22.43
C ALA A 413 -30.17 -29.61 23.85
N ARG A 414 -29.03 -28.96 24.12
CA ARG A 414 -28.37 -28.98 25.43
C ARG A 414 -27.88 -27.58 25.76
N GLN A 415 -27.96 -27.19 27.03
CA GLN A 415 -27.29 -26.00 27.51
C GLN A 415 -25.78 -26.29 27.52
N GLN A 416 -25.01 -25.53 26.75
CA GLN A 416 -23.57 -25.70 26.66
C GLN A 416 -22.86 -24.92 27.77
N ASP A 417 -23.25 -23.66 27.97
CA ASP A 417 -22.85 -22.78 29.06
C ASP A 417 -23.95 -21.78 29.37
N ASP A 418 -23.71 -20.79 30.24
CA ASP A 418 -24.73 -19.80 30.65
C ASP A 418 -25.22 -18.91 29.46
N ASN A 419 -24.42 -18.79 28.41
CA ASN A 419 -24.68 -17.89 27.28
C ASN A 419 -24.94 -18.60 25.96
N HIS A 420 -24.83 -19.96 25.92
CA HIS A 420 -24.93 -20.69 24.65
C HIS A 420 -25.78 -21.97 24.80
N ILE A 421 -26.54 -22.22 23.76
CA ILE A 421 -27.31 -23.46 23.63
C ILE A 421 -26.81 -24.20 22.37
N ALA A 422 -26.47 -25.46 22.51
CA ALA A 422 -26.14 -26.37 21.43
C ALA A 422 -27.40 -27.15 21.02
N MET A 423 -27.71 -27.08 19.72
CA MET A 423 -28.76 -27.91 19.09
C MET A 423 -28.09 -28.86 18.10
N PHE A 424 -28.49 -30.11 18.08
CA PHE A 424 -27.82 -31.14 17.30
C PHE A 424 -28.78 -32.06 16.59
N VAL A 425 -28.34 -32.62 15.47
CA VAL A 425 -28.99 -33.70 14.74
C VAL A 425 -27.96 -34.80 14.49
N GLN A 426 -28.25 -35.99 14.94
CA GLN A 426 -27.41 -37.18 14.83
C GLN A 426 -28.07 -38.23 13.93
N ASP A 427 -27.37 -38.67 12.91
CA ASP A 427 -27.69 -39.85 12.10
C ASP A 427 -26.72 -41.00 12.42
N PHE A 428 -27.16 -42.20 12.11
CA PHE A 428 -26.41 -43.45 12.21
C PHE A 428 -26.18 -44.07 10.85
N GLY A 429 -26.04 -43.25 9.82
CA GLY A 429 -25.82 -43.63 8.46
C GLY A 429 -24.38 -43.94 8.12
N LYS A 430 -24.04 -43.75 6.85
CA LYS A 430 -22.69 -44.09 6.33
C LYS A 430 -21.53 -43.19 6.81
N GLY A 431 -21.85 -42.07 7.45
CA GLY A 431 -20.87 -41.09 7.86
C GLY A 431 -20.20 -40.37 6.71
N ILE A 432 -19.31 -39.45 7.07
CA ILE A 432 -18.56 -38.57 6.14
C ILE A 432 -17.06 -38.76 6.38
N ASP A 433 -16.30 -38.88 5.31
CA ASP A 433 -14.83 -38.96 5.38
C ASP A 433 -14.29 -37.65 5.98
N PRO A 434 -13.35 -37.71 6.95
CA PRO A 434 -12.76 -36.52 7.56
C PRO A 434 -12.20 -35.49 6.59
N ARG A 435 -11.76 -35.92 5.40
CA ARG A 435 -11.26 -35.01 4.33
C ARG A 435 -12.31 -34.03 3.83
N TYR A 436 -13.59 -34.34 4.02
CA TYR A 436 -14.70 -33.53 3.52
C TYR A 436 -15.43 -32.73 4.62
N HIS A 437 -15.02 -32.82 5.88
CA HIS A 437 -15.72 -32.14 6.98
C HIS A 437 -15.82 -30.64 6.83
N GLU A 438 -14.79 -29.99 6.25
CA GLU A 438 -14.85 -28.56 5.94
C GLU A 438 -15.56 -28.31 4.60
N SER A 439 -15.27 -29.12 3.58
CA SER A 439 -15.79 -28.89 2.23
C SER A 439 -17.31 -29.11 2.10
N ILE A 440 -17.94 -29.91 2.99
CA ILE A 440 -19.40 -30.09 2.95
C ILE A 440 -20.18 -28.80 3.24
N PHE A 441 -19.53 -27.77 3.78
CA PHE A 441 -20.10 -26.45 4.01
C PHE A 441 -19.77 -25.44 2.91
N GLU A 442 -19.02 -25.85 1.86
CA GLU A 442 -18.80 -25.03 0.66
C GLU A 442 -20.03 -25.05 -0.24
N HIS A 443 -20.28 -23.94 -0.95
CA HIS A 443 -21.40 -23.84 -1.88
C HIS A 443 -21.23 -24.85 -3.04
N TYR A 444 -22.33 -25.54 -3.38
CA TYR A 444 -22.42 -26.55 -4.44
C TYR A 444 -21.58 -27.81 -4.21
N PHE A 445 -20.90 -27.93 -3.07
CA PHE A 445 -20.11 -29.11 -2.78
C PHE A 445 -20.98 -30.32 -2.45
N ARG A 446 -20.57 -31.47 -2.97
CA ARG A 446 -21.19 -32.77 -2.69
C ARG A 446 -20.11 -33.85 -2.60
N VAL A 447 -20.20 -34.69 -1.59
CA VAL A 447 -19.27 -35.81 -1.44
C VAL A 447 -19.31 -36.70 -2.69
N PRO A 448 -18.13 -36.92 -3.36
CA PRO A 448 -18.04 -37.72 -4.57
C PRO A 448 -18.63 -39.13 -4.38
N GLY A 449 -19.36 -39.63 -5.40
CA GLY A 449 -19.99 -40.94 -5.35
C GLY A 449 -21.36 -40.99 -4.60
N THR A 450 -21.86 -39.85 -4.11
CA THR A 450 -23.18 -39.80 -3.48
C THR A 450 -24.30 -39.91 -4.51
N LYS A 451 -25.17 -40.91 -4.37
CA LYS A 451 -26.37 -41.12 -5.22
C LYS A 451 -27.56 -40.24 -4.79
N VAL A 452 -27.57 -39.73 -3.57
CA VAL A 452 -28.67 -38.89 -3.03
C VAL A 452 -28.69 -37.56 -3.78
N GLN A 453 -29.83 -37.22 -4.38
CA GLN A 453 -30.00 -35.97 -5.12
C GLN A 453 -30.00 -34.75 -4.18
N GLY A 454 -29.34 -33.65 -4.57
CA GLY A 454 -29.33 -32.40 -3.81
C GLY A 454 -28.57 -31.29 -4.54
N THR A 455 -28.80 -30.04 -4.16
CA THR A 455 -28.20 -28.85 -4.75
C THR A 455 -26.74 -28.60 -4.27
N GLY A 456 -26.40 -29.11 -3.09
CA GLY A 456 -25.14 -28.79 -2.40
C GLY A 456 -25.16 -27.41 -1.74
N LEU A 457 -26.31 -26.77 -1.58
CA LEU A 457 -26.46 -25.45 -0.98
C LEU A 457 -26.98 -25.51 0.46
N GLY A 458 -27.66 -26.58 0.85
CA GLY A 458 -28.34 -26.63 2.14
C GLY A 458 -27.42 -26.45 3.34
N LEU A 459 -26.25 -27.14 3.39
CA LEU A 459 -25.32 -27.06 4.51
C LEU A 459 -24.58 -25.71 4.53
N SER A 460 -24.19 -25.16 3.38
CA SER A 460 -23.55 -23.86 3.31
C SER A 460 -24.48 -22.75 3.81
N ILE A 461 -25.72 -22.70 3.33
CA ILE A 461 -26.74 -21.76 3.79
C ILE A 461 -27.03 -21.95 5.29
N SER A 462 -27.01 -23.20 5.77
CA SER A 462 -27.19 -23.48 7.21
C SER A 462 -26.07 -22.87 8.04
N ARG A 463 -24.81 -23.00 7.60
CA ARG A 463 -23.66 -22.39 8.24
C ARG A 463 -23.76 -20.86 8.24
N ASP A 464 -24.09 -20.28 7.09
CA ASP A 464 -24.26 -18.83 6.95
C ASP A 464 -25.32 -18.26 7.89
N PHE A 465 -26.47 -18.96 8.01
CA PHE A 465 -27.55 -18.53 8.92
C PHE A 465 -27.12 -18.61 10.40
N VAL A 466 -26.42 -19.66 10.78
CA VAL A 466 -25.92 -19.82 12.15
C VAL A 466 -24.88 -18.78 12.48
N GLU A 467 -23.93 -18.53 11.56
CA GLU A 467 -22.89 -17.49 11.71
C GLU A 467 -23.49 -16.08 11.76
N ALA A 468 -24.53 -15.80 10.97
CA ALA A 468 -25.24 -14.52 11.02
C ALA A 468 -25.92 -14.26 12.38
N HIS A 469 -26.21 -15.32 13.15
CA HIS A 469 -26.71 -15.22 14.54
C HIS A 469 -25.59 -15.20 15.59
N GLY A 470 -24.30 -15.11 15.17
CA GLY A 470 -23.16 -15.16 16.07
C GLY A 470 -22.85 -16.56 16.62
N GLY A 471 -23.42 -17.60 15.99
CA GLY A 471 -23.21 -18.99 16.35
C GLY A 471 -22.19 -19.72 15.51
N THR A 472 -22.03 -21.02 15.72
CA THR A 472 -21.16 -21.91 14.95
C THR A 472 -21.89 -23.20 14.56
N LEU A 473 -21.64 -23.73 13.36
CA LEU A 473 -22.14 -25.02 12.89
C LEU A 473 -20.97 -25.95 12.58
N THR A 474 -20.95 -27.10 13.24
CA THR A 474 -19.86 -28.10 13.15
C THR A 474 -20.42 -29.49 12.82
N VAL A 475 -19.55 -30.36 12.33
CA VAL A 475 -19.84 -31.77 12.09
C VAL A 475 -18.81 -32.64 12.83
N ASP A 476 -19.29 -33.70 13.47
CA ASP A 476 -18.48 -34.81 13.97
C ASP A 476 -18.97 -36.08 13.27
N SER A 477 -18.12 -36.75 12.49
CA SER A 477 -18.55 -37.86 11.66
C SER A 477 -17.42 -38.85 11.43
N GLU A 478 -17.77 -40.13 11.44
CA GLU A 478 -16.86 -41.23 11.10
C GLU A 478 -17.52 -42.16 10.10
N LEU A 479 -16.76 -42.59 9.09
CA LEU A 479 -17.25 -43.53 8.08
C LEU A 479 -17.80 -44.82 8.72
N GLY A 480 -19.05 -45.15 8.40
CA GLY A 480 -19.75 -46.32 8.93
C GLY A 480 -20.39 -46.14 10.31
N LYS A 481 -20.22 -45.01 10.96
CA LYS A 481 -20.84 -44.75 12.30
C LYS A 481 -21.91 -43.68 12.29
N GLY A 482 -22.00 -42.87 11.21
CA GLY A 482 -22.92 -41.77 11.08
C GLY A 482 -22.31 -40.40 11.31
N SER A 483 -23.16 -39.37 11.47
CA SER A 483 -22.72 -37.99 11.63
C SER A 483 -23.54 -37.27 12.70
N VAL A 484 -22.91 -36.35 13.40
CA VAL A 484 -23.54 -35.42 14.34
C VAL A 484 -23.28 -34.00 13.84
N PHE A 485 -24.31 -33.31 13.45
CA PHE A 485 -24.26 -31.88 13.12
C PHE A 485 -24.68 -31.10 14.36
N THR A 486 -23.84 -30.22 14.84
CA THR A 486 -24.09 -29.41 16.04
C THR A 486 -24.01 -27.93 15.70
N MET A 487 -25.08 -27.18 15.98
CA MET A 487 -25.06 -25.72 15.96
C MET A 487 -25.10 -25.18 17.36
N VAL A 488 -24.24 -24.22 17.64
CA VAL A 488 -24.14 -23.49 18.91
C VAL A 488 -24.63 -22.07 18.68
N LEU A 489 -25.61 -21.64 19.45
CA LEU A 489 -26.24 -20.32 19.31
C LEU A 489 -26.17 -19.57 20.65
N PRO A 490 -25.97 -18.22 20.62
CA PRO A 490 -26.07 -17.40 21.82
C PRO A 490 -27.51 -17.34 22.32
N CYS A 491 -27.71 -17.26 23.65
CA CYS A 491 -29.01 -17.18 24.31
C CYS A 491 -29.21 -15.87 25.08
#